data_e06a22707a80618438aaa58203866885
#
_entry.id   e06a22707a80618438aaa58203866885
#
_cell.length_a   1.000
_cell.length_b   1.000
_cell.length_c   1.000
_cell.angle_alpha   90.00
_cell.angle_beta   90.00
_cell.angle_gamma   90.00
#
_symmetry.space_group_name_H-M   'P 1'
#
loop_
_entity.id
_entity.type
_entity.pdbx_description
1 polymer ?
#
loop_
_entity_poly.entity_id
_entity_poly.type
_entity_poly.pdbx_seq_one_letter_code
_entity_poly.pdbx_strand_id
1 'polypeptide(L)'
;AILDTTRVDLEFAEWAMYSLWPFVKKYSFSAPLKEISHGLFGLTYDQCHGTDEQKNTLTGIRWGDLPTPNKRSKKKKMTAREFLQYFGTDVCRAMYEDIWVDRCLTDIAFEQPLLAIIDDCRFPNEATAIKNVGGKVVRLTRSPHKDSHKSESALDGWGGFDAVIDNQDMNIQETAESLINFLDGWGWLGEEKTAEEAKAQ
;
A
#
# COMPACT_ATOMS: atom_id res chain seq x y z
N ALA A 1 6.76 -21.02 8.60
CA ALA A 1 6.68 -20.37 9.92
C ALA A 1 5.99 -19.03 9.75
N ILE A 2 4.90 -18.79 10.46
CA ILE A 2 4.22 -17.48 10.44
C ILE A 2 5.14 -16.51 11.17
N LEU A 3 5.45 -15.41 10.51
CA LEU A 3 6.27 -14.34 11.06
C LEU A 3 5.50 -13.67 12.20
N ASP A 4 6.03 -13.69 13.40
CA ASP A 4 5.47 -12.92 14.52
C ASP A 4 5.86 -11.45 14.37
N THR A 5 5.01 -10.67 13.72
CA THR A 5 5.21 -9.23 13.50
C THR A 5 5.01 -8.37 14.77
N THR A 6 4.64 -9.00 15.89
CA THR A 6 4.49 -8.28 17.18
C THR A 6 5.80 -8.18 17.96
N ARG A 7 6.82 -8.95 17.58
CA ARG A 7 8.14 -8.86 18.20
C ARG A 7 8.82 -7.54 17.86
N VAL A 8 9.30 -6.87 18.89
CA VAL A 8 10.01 -5.57 18.81
C VAL A 8 11.43 -5.62 19.39
N ASP A 9 11.94 -6.82 19.68
CA ASP A 9 13.28 -6.99 20.22
C ASP A 9 14.37 -6.83 19.13
N LEU A 10 15.57 -6.41 19.55
CA LEU A 10 16.70 -6.16 18.65
C LEU A 10 17.13 -7.42 17.89
N GLU A 11 17.10 -8.58 18.53
CA GLU A 11 17.47 -9.87 17.92
C GLU A 11 16.54 -10.21 16.76
N PHE A 12 15.21 -9.97 16.92
CA PHE A 12 14.26 -10.11 15.83
C PHE A 12 14.50 -9.10 14.72
N ALA A 13 14.79 -7.83 15.06
CA ALA A 13 15.08 -6.80 14.07
C ALA A 13 16.34 -7.11 13.24
N GLU A 14 17.40 -7.59 13.88
CA GLU A 14 18.63 -8.02 13.19
C GLU A 14 18.35 -9.24 12.30
N TRP A 15 17.69 -10.27 12.83
CA TRP A 15 17.31 -11.44 12.03
C TRP A 15 16.44 -11.06 10.84
N ALA A 16 15.43 -10.20 11.05
CA ALA A 16 14.54 -9.75 9.98
C ALA A 16 15.29 -8.98 8.90
N MET A 17 16.24 -8.13 9.29
CA MET A 17 17.05 -7.33 8.35
C MET A 17 17.91 -8.21 7.44
N TYR A 18 18.48 -9.31 7.95
CA TYR A 18 19.34 -10.21 7.17
C TYR A 18 18.57 -11.34 6.48
N SER A 19 17.44 -11.78 7.02
CA SER A 19 16.74 -12.98 6.56
C SER A 19 15.47 -12.70 5.81
N LEU A 20 14.75 -11.61 6.09
CA LEU A 20 13.47 -11.29 5.46
C LEU A 20 13.56 -10.09 4.50
N TRP A 21 14.25 -9.04 4.91
CA TRP A 21 14.28 -7.80 4.17
C TRP A 21 14.83 -7.94 2.75
N PRO A 22 15.85 -8.78 2.48
CA PRO A 22 16.30 -9.01 1.12
C PRO A 22 15.33 -9.80 0.25
N PHE A 23 14.41 -10.56 0.87
CA PHE A 23 13.53 -11.49 0.17
C PHE A 23 12.14 -10.93 -0.11
N VAL A 24 11.49 -10.37 0.90
CA VAL A 24 10.12 -9.83 0.78
C VAL A 24 10.06 -8.44 1.38
N LYS A 25 9.65 -7.46 0.58
CA LYS A 25 9.48 -6.09 1.07
C LYS A 25 8.13 -5.51 0.69
N LYS A 26 7.51 -4.83 1.67
CA LYS A 26 6.26 -4.11 1.47
C LYS A 26 6.53 -2.68 0.99
N TYR A 27 5.80 -2.28 -0.05
CA TYR A 27 5.77 -0.93 -0.60
C TYR A 27 4.35 -0.38 -0.58
N SER A 28 4.22 0.92 -0.75
CA SER A 28 2.93 1.60 -0.84
C SER A 28 3.06 2.82 -1.75
N PHE A 29 2.14 2.98 -2.69
CA PHE A 29 2.06 4.19 -3.52
C PHE A 29 1.80 5.45 -2.67
N SER A 30 1.11 5.29 -1.55
CA SER A 30 0.81 6.39 -0.64
C SER A 30 1.94 6.73 0.36
N ALA A 31 3.04 5.97 0.42
CA ALA A 31 4.12 6.22 1.37
C ALA A 31 4.74 7.62 1.21
N PRO A 32 5.17 8.05 0.01
CA PRO A 32 5.75 9.39 -0.17
C PRO A 32 4.76 10.52 0.15
N LEU A 33 3.48 10.33 -0.18
CA LEU A 33 2.42 11.27 0.20
C LEU A 33 2.34 11.47 1.70
N LYS A 34 2.38 10.38 2.47
CA LYS A 34 2.32 10.41 3.94
C LYS A 34 3.55 11.06 4.54
N GLU A 35 4.74 10.76 4.00
CA GLU A 35 6.00 11.38 4.41
C GLU A 35 5.99 12.89 4.21
N ILE A 36 5.60 13.37 3.03
CA ILE A 36 5.46 14.80 2.74
C ILE A 36 4.41 15.43 3.64
N SER A 37 3.28 14.76 3.87
CA SER A 37 2.21 15.27 4.70
C SER A 37 2.64 15.39 6.16
N HIS A 38 3.40 14.44 6.65
CA HIS A 38 3.98 14.49 7.99
C HIS A 38 5.07 15.58 8.10
N GLY A 39 6.07 15.54 7.22
CA GLY A 39 7.26 16.40 7.31
C GLY A 39 7.01 17.84 6.94
N LEU A 40 6.15 18.13 5.93
CA LEU A 40 5.93 19.48 5.42
C LEU A 40 4.66 20.12 5.98
N PHE A 41 3.58 19.36 6.13
CA PHE A 41 2.27 19.88 6.52
C PHE A 41 1.95 19.65 8.01
N GLY A 42 2.83 18.95 8.75
CA GLY A 42 2.70 18.75 10.18
C GLY A 42 1.58 17.81 10.61
N LEU A 43 1.14 16.90 9.73
CA LEU A 43 0.25 15.82 10.15
C LEU A 43 1.01 14.89 11.10
N THR A 44 0.33 14.38 12.13
CA THR A 44 0.96 13.41 13.03
C THR A 44 1.16 12.05 12.34
N TYR A 45 2.04 11.21 12.89
CA TYR A 45 2.21 9.85 12.41
C TYR A 45 0.89 9.08 12.42
N ASP A 46 0.11 9.18 13.50
CA ASP A 46 -1.21 8.54 13.61
C ASP A 46 -2.21 9.03 12.56
N GLN A 47 -2.16 10.31 12.22
CA GLN A 47 -2.99 10.88 11.16
C GLN A 47 -2.64 10.32 9.77
N CYS A 48 -1.39 9.94 9.54
CA CYS A 48 -0.93 9.37 8.28
C CYS A 48 -1.06 7.84 8.23
N HIS A 49 -0.77 7.14 9.33
CA HIS A 49 -0.61 5.69 9.37
C HIS A 49 -1.56 4.97 10.33
N GLY A 50 -2.26 5.69 11.20
CA GLY A 50 -3.09 5.14 12.25
C GLY A 50 -4.42 4.56 11.78
N THR A 51 -5.34 4.37 12.75
CA THR A 51 -6.68 3.85 12.54
C THR A 51 -7.55 4.82 11.75
N ASP A 52 -8.75 4.37 11.36
CA ASP A 52 -9.72 5.23 10.68
C ASP A 52 -10.15 6.40 11.55
N GLU A 53 -10.32 6.20 12.86
CA GLU A 53 -10.62 7.27 13.81
C GLU A 53 -9.49 8.31 13.83
N GLN A 54 -8.23 7.87 13.88
CA GLN A 54 -7.05 8.75 13.88
C GLN A 54 -6.95 9.54 12.58
N LYS A 55 -7.16 8.89 11.43
CA LYS A 55 -7.18 9.55 10.12
C LYS A 55 -8.34 10.53 9.93
N ASN A 56 -9.43 10.35 10.66
CA ASN A 56 -10.58 11.26 10.64
C ASN A 56 -10.47 12.39 11.67
N THR A 57 -9.37 12.51 12.42
CA THR A 57 -9.10 13.66 13.30
C THR A 57 -8.81 14.92 12.49
N LEU A 58 -9.13 16.08 13.08
CA LEU A 58 -8.92 17.37 12.43
C LEU A 58 -7.44 17.75 12.42
N THR A 59 -6.99 18.27 11.28
CA THR A 59 -5.66 18.86 11.10
C THR A 59 -5.65 20.34 11.49
N GLY A 60 -4.47 20.98 11.46
CA GLY A 60 -4.35 22.44 11.51
C GLY A 60 -4.82 23.15 10.23
N ILE A 61 -4.94 22.43 9.12
CA ILE A 61 -5.17 22.97 7.77
C ILE A 61 -6.67 23.20 7.53
N ARG A 62 -7.00 24.35 6.94
CA ARG A 62 -8.38 24.70 6.57
C ARG A 62 -8.55 24.57 5.06
N TRP A 63 -9.79 24.30 4.63
CA TRP A 63 -10.11 24.27 3.20
C TRP A 63 -9.78 25.59 2.48
N GLY A 64 -9.82 26.72 3.18
CA GLY A 64 -9.48 28.02 2.63
C GLY A 64 -7.99 28.34 2.54
N ASP A 65 -7.15 27.53 3.16
CA ASP A 65 -5.68 27.69 3.12
C ASP A 65 -5.09 27.07 1.84
N LEU A 66 -5.88 26.28 1.11
CA LEU A 66 -5.47 25.54 -0.07
C LEU A 66 -6.22 26.02 -1.32
N PRO A 67 -5.63 25.92 -2.53
CA PRO A 67 -6.25 26.30 -3.79
C PRO A 67 -7.32 25.28 -4.23
N THR A 68 -8.37 25.09 -3.42
CA THR A 68 -9.40 24.10 -3.72
C THR A 68 -10.53 24.71 -4.55
N PRO A 69 -11.05 24.00 -5.59
CA PRO A 69 -12.23 24.43 -6.31
C PRO A 69 -13.52 24.23 -5.50
N ASN A 70 -13.44 23.55 -4.35
CA ASN A 70 -14.60 23.23 -3.54
C ASN A 70 -15.21 24.44 -2.82
N LYS A 71 -16.53 24.61 -2.94
CA LYS A 71 -17.31 25.63 -2.22
C LYS A 71 -17.50 25.34 -0.72
N ARG A 72 -16.71 24.41 -0.13
CA ARG A 72 -16.75 24.13 1.30
C ARG A 72 -16.35 25.40 2.07
N SER A 73 -16.94 25.56 3.26
CA SER A 73 -16.61 26.73 4.09
C SER A 73 -15.11 26.88 4.26
N LYS A 74 -14.55 28.00 3.80
CA LYS A 74 -13.11 28.31 3.88
C LYS A 74 -12.55 28.21 5.30
N LYS A 75 -13.40 28.38 6.31
CA LYS A 75 -13.03 28.32 7.73
C LYS A 75 -12.99 26.88 8.29
N LYS A 76 -13.61 25.90 7.59
CA LYS A 76 -13.67 24.52 8.06
C LYS A 76 -12.29 23.87 7.97
N LYS A 77 -11.83 23.27 9.07
CA LYS A 77 -10.62 22.45 9.10
C LYS A 77 -10.86 21.14 8.34
N MET A 78 -9.80 20.66 7.70
CA MET A 78 -9.78 19.35 7.07
C MET A 78 -9.49 18.27 8.10
N THR A 79 -10.08 17.08 7.93
CA THR A 79 -9.53 15.87 8.56
C THR A 79 -8.24 15.47 7.86
N ALA A 80 -7.42 14.64 8.50
CA ALA A 80 -6.21 14.13 7.86
C ALA A 80 -6.54 13.33 6.59
N ARG A 81 -7.61 12.51 6.62
CA ARG A 81 -8.10 11.77 5.44
C ARG A 81 -8.48 12.72 4.31
N GLU A 82 -9.27 13.76 4.58
CA GLU A 82 -9.65 14.76 3.58
C GLU A 82 -8.42 15.44 2.97
N PHE A 83 -7.42 15.76 3.79
CA PHE A 83 -6.17 16.37 3.31
C PHE A 83 -5.37 15.41 2.42
N LEU A 84 -5.15 14.17 2.85
CA LEU A 84 -4.39 13.18 2.09
C LEU A 84 -5.06 12.87 0.75
N GLN A 85 -6.39 12.72 0.72
CA GLN A 85 -7.15 12.50 -0.52
C GLN A 85 -7.02 13.70 -1.46
N TYR A 86 -7.24 14.91 -0.96
CA TYR A 86 -7.16 16.13 -1.76
C TYR A 86 -5.74 16.36 -2.28
N PHE A 87 -4.75 16.38 -1.38
CA PHE A 87 -3.37 16.65 -1.75
C PHE A 87 -2.79 15.56 -2.66
N GLY A 88 -3.03 14.30 -2.35
CA GLY A 88 -2.52 13.16 -3.13
C GLY A 88 -3.16 13.03 -4.50
N THR A 89 -4.47 13.24 -4.61
CA THR A 89 -5.22 12.99 -5.85
C THR A 89 -5.48 14.28 -6.61
N ASP A 90 -6.11 15.27 -5.97
CA ASP A 90 -6.59 16.45 -6.68
C ASP A 90 -5.46 17.46 -6.96
N VAL A 91 -4.34 17.40 -6.23
CA VAL A 91 -3.18 18.26 -6.44
C VAL A 91 -2.04 17.51 -7.13
N CYS A 92 -1.44 16.54 -6.44
CA CYS A 92 -0.21 15.90 -6.95
C CYS A 92 -0.47 15.10 -8.24
N ARG A 93 -1.50 14.24 -8.27
CA ARG A 93 -1.82 13.48 -9.50
C ARG A 93 -2.40 14.35 -10.62
N ALA A 94 -3.01 15.48 -10.30
CA ALA A 94 -3.43 16.45 -11.32
C ALA A 94 -2.24 17.19 -11.96
N MET A 95 -1.13 17.33 -11.23
CA MET A 95 0.12 17.88 -11.78
C MET A 95 0.90 16.84 -12.58
N TYR A 96 0.98 15.61 -12.06
CA TYR A 96 1.66 14.48 -12.67
C TYR A 96 0.98 13.17 -12.25
N GLU A 97 0.24 12.54 -13.17
CA GLU A 97 -0.64 11.40 -12.88
C GLU A 97 0.11 10.23 -12.27
N ASP A 98 1.31 9.93 -12.75
CA ASP A 98 2.12 8.78 -12.33
C ASP A 98 3.10 9.09 -11.19
N ILE A 99 3.00 10.25 -10.53
CA ILE A 99 3.95 10.69 -9.49
C ILE A 99 4.21 9.63 -8.40
N TRP A 100 3.18 8.96 -7.93
CA TRP A 100 3.30 7.93 -6.89
C TRP A 100 3.77 6.60 -7.45
N VAL A 101 3.38 6.30 -8.69
CA VAL A 101 3.80 5.09 -9.42
C VAL A 101 5.30 5.13 -9.67
N ASP A 102 5.78 6.21 -10.28
CA ASP A 102 7.19 6.36 -10.62
C ASP A 102 8.07 6.32 -9.38
N ARG A 103 7.64 6.97 -8.29
CA ARG A 103 8.38 6.93 -7.04
C ARG A 103 8.47 5.53 -6.49
N CYS A 104 7.35 4.83 -6.37
CA CYS A 104 7.29 3.48 -5.82
C CYS A 104 8.11 2.48 -6.64
N LEU A 105 7.94 2.50 -7.98
CA LEU A 105 8.68 1.59 -8.86
C LEU A 105 10.18 1.91 -8.91
N THR A 106 10.56 3.19 -8.77
CA THR A 106 11.97 3.60 -8.64
C THR A 106 12.59 3.03 -7.37
N ASP A 107 11.87 3.08 -6.24
CA ASP A 107 12.35 2.52 -4.98
C ASP A 107 12.52 0.99 -5.07
N ILE A 108 11.54 0.29 -5.66
CA ILE A 108 11.63 -1.16 -5.89
C ILE A 108 12.83 -1.49 -6.80
N ALA A 109 13.02 -0.74 -7.88
CA ALA A 109 14.13 -0.97 -8.81
C ALA A 109 15.50 -0.69 -8.17
N PHE A 110 15.59 0.29 -7.27
CA PHE A 110 16.81 0.61 -6.53
C PHE A 110 17.15 -0.45 -5.47
N GLU A 111 16.14 -0.89 -4.73
CA GLU A 111 16.33 -1.82 -3.60
C GLU A 111 16.41 -3.28 -4.03
N GLN A 112 15.87 -3.62 -5.20
CA GLN A 112 15.90 -4.96 -5.81
C GLN A 112 15.49 -6.10 -4.86
N PRO A 113 14.35 -6.03 -4.17
CA PRO A 113 13.88 -7.13 -3.34
C PRO A 113 13.53 -8.33 -4.22
N LEU A 114 13.64 -9.55 -3.71
CA LEU A 114 13.20 -10.75 -4.44
C LEU A 114 11.69 -10.75 -4.69
N LEU A 115 10.92 -10.25 -3.71
CA LEU A 115 9.48 -10.07 -3.83
C LEU A 115 9.09 -8.70 -3.28
N ALA A 116 8.51 -7.86 -4.12
CA ALA A 116 7.89 -6.60 -3.72
C ALA A 116 6.37 -6.79 -3.59
N ILE A 117 5.79 -6.36 -2.48
CA ILE A 117 4.34 -6.37 -2.24
C ILE A 117 3.87 -4.93 -2.13
N ILE A 118 2.94 -4.51 -2.98
CA ILE A 118 2.28 -3.21 -2.91
C ILE A 118 0.85 -3.43 -2.41
N ASP A 119 0.49 -2.86 -1.26
CA ASP A 119 -0.77 -3.15 -0.56
C ASP A 119 -1.87 -2.10 -0.77
N ASP A 120 -1.63 -1.06 -1.54
CA ASP A 120 -2.56 0.05 -1.73
C ASP A 120 -2.80 0.46 -3.20
N CYS A 121 -2.69 -0.48 -4.14
CA CYS A 121 -3.04 -0.25 -5.54
C CYS A 121 -4.53 0.08 -5.69
N ARG A 122 -4.86 1.27 -6.20
CA ARG A 122 -6.22 1.80 -6.26
C ARG A 122 -6.63 2.35 -7.63
N PHE A 123 -5.67 2.61 -8.51
CA PHE A 123 -5.94 3.23 -9.80
C PHE A 123 -5.49 2.35 -10.99
N PRO A 124 -6.18 2.43 -12.14
CA PRO A 124 -5.83 1.65 -13.32
C PRO A 124 -4.40 1.87 -13.84
N ASN A 125 -3.87 3.11 -13.74
CA ASN A 125 -2.49 3.40 -14.13
C ASN A 125 -1.48 2.70 -13.21
N GLU A 126 -1.75 2.65 -11.89
CA GLU A 126 -0.94 1.90 -10.92
C GLU A 126 -0.92 0.41 -11.24
N ALA A 127 -2.10 -0.18 -11.43
CA ALA A 127 -2.23 -1.60 -11.78
C ALA A 127 -1.56 -1.92 -13.13
N THR A 128 -1.70 -1.06 -14.12
CA THR A 128 -1.06 -1.21 -15.43
C THR A 128 0.46 -1.12 -15.31
N ALA A 129 0.98 -0.18 -14.53
CA ALA A 129 2.40 -0.01 -14.32
C ALA A 129 3.03 -1.23 -13.62
N ILE A 130 2.37 -1.80 -12.61
CA ILE A 130 2.78 -3.07 -11.98
C ILE A 130 2.90 -4.18 -13.03
N LYS A 131 1.90 -4.34 -13.90
CA LYS A 131 1.92 -5.37 -14.96
C LYS A 131 3.02 -5.13 -15.97
N ASN A 132 3.29 -3.89 -16.35
CA ASN A 132 4.34 -3.54 -17.30
C ASN A 132 5.75 -3.91 -16.84
N VAL A 133 5.98 -3.97 -15.53
CA VAL A 133 7.25 -4.43 -14.95
C VAL A 133 7.23 -5.93 -14.60
N GLY A 134 6.24 -6.69 -15.08
CA GLY A 134 6.12 -8.13 -14.85
C GLY A 134 5.43 -8.52 -13.55
N GLY A 135 4.91 -7.55 -12.81
CA GLY A 135 4.16 -7.78 -11.58
C GLY A 135 2.77 -8.37 -11.82
N LYS A 136 2.13 -8.83 -10.76
CA LYS A 136 0.79 -9.40 -10.72
C LYS A 136 -0.13 -8.55 -9.86
N VAL A 137 -1.39 -8.42 -10.27
CA VAL A 137 -2.40 -7.65 -9.55
C VAL A 137 -3.50 -8.58 -9.07
N VAL A 138 -3.65 -8.67 -7.74
CA VAL A 138 -4.66 -9.49 -7.07
C VAL A 138 -5.75 -8.60 -6.51
N ARG A 139 -7.01 -8.91 -6.80
CA ARG A 139 -8.17 -8.25 -6.21
C ARG A 139 -8.67 -9.03 -5.00
N LEU A 140 -8.86 -8.32 -3.87
CA LEU A 140 -9.64 -8.80 -2.73
C LEU A 140 -11.06 -8.24 -2.83
N THR A 141 -12.10 -9.06 -2.61
CA THR A 141 -13.49 -8.62 -2.79
C THR A 141 -14.07 -7.92 -1.57
N ARG A 142 -13.53 -8.21 -0.35
CA ARG A 142 -13.99 -7.55 0.87
C ARG A 142 -13.59 -6.08 0.89
N SER A 143 -14.60 -5.21 0.93
CA SER A 143 -14.42 -3.77 1.09
C SER A 143 -15.02 -3.32 2.43
N PRO A 144 -14.19 -3.17 3.48
CA PRO A 144 -14.69 -2.82 4.82
C PRO A 144 -15.16 -1.36 4.92
N HIS A 145 -14.79 -0.52 3.96
CA HIS A 145 -15.09 0.91 3.97
C HIS A 145 -15.96 1.31 2.78
N LYS A 146 -17.00 2.11 3.05
CA LYS A 146 -17.83 2.74 2.02
C LYS A 146 -17.44 4.22 1.93
N ASP A 147 -16.34 4.51 1.25
CA ASP A 147 -15.96 5.89 0.90
C ASP A 147 -16.34 6.14 -0.57
N SER A 148 -16.92 7.31 -0.85
CA SER A 148 -17.31 7.73 -2.21
C SER A 148 -16.16 8.39 -2.99
N HIS A 149 -14.96 8.45 -2.42
CA HIS A 149 -13.82 9.05 -3.09
C HIS A 149 -13.38 8.21 -4.31
N LYS A 150 -12.91 8.87 -5.38
CA LYS A 150 -12.49 8.22 -6.63
C LYS A 150 -11.48 7.09 -6.43
N SER A 151 -10.60 7.21 -5.42
CA SER A 151 -9.59 6.18 -5.11
C SER A 151 -10.18 4.85 -4.62
N GLU A 152 -11.45 4.84 -4.19
CA GLU A 152 -12.06 3.62 -3.65
C GLU A 152 -12.85 2.83 -4.71
N SER A 153 -13.15 3.44 -5.88
CA SER A 153 -13.95 2.82 -6.93
C SER A 153 -13.27 2.78 -8.30
N ALA A 154 -12.07 3.36 -8.45
CA ALA A 154 -11.41 3.50 -9.75
C ALA A 154 -11.06 2.15 -10.42
N LEU A 155 -10.89 1.07 -9.65
CA LEU A 155 -10.62 -0.27 -10.16
C LEU A 155 -11.87 -1.15 -10.32
N ASP A 156 -13.08 -0.68 -9.98
CA ASP A 156 -14.28 -1.54 -10.01
C ASP A 156 -14.61 -2.07 -11.41
N GLY A 157 -14.38 -1.28 -12.44
CA GLY A 157 -14.56 -1.67 -13.84
C GLY A 157 -13.31 -2.20 -14.53
N TRP A 158 -12.18 -2.31 -13.82
CA TRP A 158 -10.92 -2.74 -14.42
C TRP A 158 -10.83 -4.27 -14.48
N GLY A 159 -10.65 -4.83 -15.69
CA GLY A 159 -10.69 -6.28 -15.91
C GLY A 159 -9.32 -6.97 -15.97
N GLY A 160 -8.22 -6.25 -15.64
CA GLY A 160 -6.85 -6.75 -15.83
C GLY A 160 -6.25 -7.50 -14.63
N PHE A 161 -7.05 -7.90 -13.63
CA PHE A 161 -6.57 -8.66 -12.47
C PHE A 161 -6.02 -10.03 -12.88
N ASP A 162 -4.89 -10.42 -12.30
CA ASP A 162 -4.29 -11.75 -12.51
C ASP A 162 -4.95 -12.81 -11.63
N ALA A 163 -5.50 -12.39 -10.49
CA ALA A 163 -6.33 -13.22 -9.62
C ALA A 163 -7.37 -12.39 -8.88
N VAL A 164 -8.46 -13.02 -8.48
CA VAL A 164 -9.49 -12.46 -7.61
C VAL A 164 -9.70 -13.42 -6.46
N ILE A 165 -9.54 -12.93 -5.23
CA ILE A 165 -9.79 -13.68 -4.00
C ILE A 165 -11.09 -13.14 -3.40
N ASP A 166 -12.12 -13.99 -3.37
CA ASP A 166 -13.35 -13.66 -2.64
C ASP A 166 -13.13 -13.95 -1.15
N ASN A 167 -12.74 -12.89 -0.45
CA ASN A 167 -12.41 -12.97 0.97
C ASN A 167 -13.48 -12.39 1.89
N GLN A 168 -14.76 -12.30 1.43
CA GLN A 168 -15.83 -11.69 2.23
C GLN A 168 -16.01 -12.43 3.57
N ASP A 169 -16.00 -13.76 3.54
CA ASP A 169 -16.18 -14.62 4.72
C ASP A 169 -14.87 -15.22 5.26
N MET A 170 -13.73 -14.90 4.65
CA MET A 170 -12.41 -15.40 5.06
C MET A 170 -11.84 -14.59 6.22
N ASN A 171 -11.14 -15.26 7.13
CA ASN A 171 -10.25 -14.59 8.07
C ASN A 171 -8.92 -14.19 7.39
N ILE A 172 -8.02 -13.51 8.14
CA ILE A 172 -6.75 -13.03 7.60
C ILE A 172 -5.86 -14.19 7.15
N GLN A 173 -5.83 -15.29 7.92
CA GLN A 173 -4.99 -16.46 7.62
C GLN A 173 -5.47 -17.13 6.33
N GLU A 174 -6.76 -17.40 6.19
CA GLU A 174 -7.35 -18.01 4.98
C GLU A 174 -7.10 -17.14 3.73
N THR A 175 -7.20 -15.82 3.87
CA THR A 175 -6.88 -14.87 2.79
C THR A 175 -5.40 -14.96 2.42
N ALA A 176 -4.49 -15.04 3.41
CA ALA A 176 -3.06 -15.15 3.19
C ALA A 176 -2.70 -16.49 2.52
N GLU A 177 -3.28 -17.59 2.97
CA GLU A 177 -3.09 -18.93 2.35
C GLU A 177 -3.54 -18.93 0.88
N SER A 178 -4.68 -18.30 0.58
CA SER A 178 -5.16 -18.14 -0.80
C SER A 178 -4.17 -17.35 -1.66
N LEU A 179 -3.58 -16.27 -1.13
CA LEU A 179 -2.55 -15.50 -1.82
C LEU A 179 -1.28 -16.32 -2.04
N ILE A 180 -0.82 -17.06 -1.03
CA ILE A 180 0.36 -17.94 -1.12
C ILE A 180 0.18 -18.97 -2.23
N ASN A 181 -1.00 -19.58 -2.36
CA ASN A 181 -1.30 -20.54 -3.43
C ASN A 181 -1.18 -19.90 -4.83
N PHE A 182 -1.58 -18.63 -5.01
CA PHE A 182 -1.34 -17.92 -6.27
C PHE A 182 0.14 -17.66 -6.51
N LEU A 183 0.89 -17.22 -5.47
CA LEU A 183 2.33 -16.97 -5.59
C LEU A 183 3.09 -18.24 -5.98
N ASP A 184 2.72 -19.39 -5.38
CA ASP A 184 3.28 -20.69 -5.71
C ASP A 184 2.93 -21.09 -7.15
N GLY A 185 1.67 -20.99 -7.54
CA GLY A 185 1.21 -21.27 -8.91
C GLY A 185 1.87 -20.38 -9.98
N TRP A 186 2.37 -19.20 -9.61
CA TRP A 186 3.17 -18.35 -10.51
C TRP A 186 4.67 -18.66 -10.45
N GLY A 187 5.11 -19.60 -9.61
CA GLY A 187 6.51 -19.94 -9.42
C GLY A 187 7.33 -18.88 -8.70
N TRP A 188 6.69 -18.01 -7.90
CA TRP A 188 7.34 -16.90 -7.19
C TRP A 188 7.82 -17.28 -5.77
N LEU A 189 7.31 -18.38 -5.25
CA LEU A 189 7.84 -19.00 -4.04
C LEU A 189 8.91 -20.00 -4.48
N GLY A 190 10.17 -19.83 -4.03
CA GLY A 190 11.21 -20.82 -4.31
C GLY A 190 10.83 -22.19 -3.74
N GLU A 191 11.29 -23.27 -4.36
CA GLU A 191 11.14 -24.62 -3.81
C GLU A 191 11.62 -24.65 -2.37
N GLU A 192 10.82 -25.17 -1.46
CA GLU A 192 11.27 -25.45 -0.10
C GLU A 192 12.47 -26.42 -0.20
N LYS A 193 13.70 -25.89 -0.06
CA LYS A 193 14.86 -26.74 0.13
C LYS A 193 14.63 -27.53 1.40
N THR A 194 14.54 -28.84 1.28
CA THR A 194 14.42 -29.70 2.44
C THR A 194 15.63 -29.48 3.37
N ALA A 195 15.44 -29.63 4.67
CA ALA A 195 16.50 -29.43 5.65
C ALA A 195 17.75 -30.33 5.40
N GLU A 196 17.63 -31.34 4.54
CA GLU A 196 18.72 -32.20 4.08
C GLU A 196 19.55 -31.56 2.96
N GLU A 197 18.93 -30.84 2.03
CA GLU A 197 19.64 -30.10 0.96
C GLU A 197 20.39 -28.87 1.46
N ALA A 198 19.89 -28.23 2.53
CA ALA A 198 20.56 -27.11 3.18
C ALA A 198 21.81 -27.51 3.99
N LYS A 199 21.98 -28.80 4.32
CA LYS A 199 23.16 -29.33 5.04
C LYS A 199 24.25 -29.87 4.12
N ALA A 200 24.01 -29.93 2.80
CA ALA A 200 24.93 -30.45 1.80
C ALA A 200 25.74 -29.37 1.07
N GLN A 201 25.57 -28.09 1.41
CA GLN A 201 26.38 -26.94 0.94
C GLN A 201 27.17 -26.34 2.10
#